data_5c475d714dde6462c2ed197e72c6da1f
#
_entry.id   5c475d714dde6462c2ed197e72c6da1f
#
_cell.length_a   1.000
_cell.length_b   1.000
_cell.length_c   1.000
_cell.angle_alpha   90.00
_cell.angle_beta   90.00
_cell.angle_gamma   90.00
#
_symmetry.space_group_name_H-M   'P 1'
#
loop_
_entity.id
_entity.type
_entity.pdbx_description
1 polymer ?
#
loop_
_entity_poly.entity_id
_entity_poly.type
_entity_poly.pdbx_seq_one_letter_code
_entity_poly.pdbx_strand_id
1 'polypeptide(L)'
;MMVRGIRGATTVDSNTREEILEATRELLSAIVEANEINRDHVASIVFSTTVDLNAEFPAVAAREDGWTDIALSCVHEMNVPGALARCIRILMHVNTERSPRELQHIYLRGARRLRSDLVERQETAAGGGSS
;
A
#
# COMPACT_ATOMS: atom_id res chain seq x y z
N MET A 1 18.55 -2.35 -13.40
CA MET A 1 17.41 -2.14 -12.49
C MET A 1 17.27 -3.31 -11.52
N MET A 2 16.85 -3.02 -10.31
CA MET A 2 16.55 -4.05 -9.32
C MET A 2 15.08 -3.93 -8.91
N VAL A 3 14.47 -5.04 -8.52
CA VAL A 3 13.11 -5.00 -8.02
C VAL A 3 13.08 -4.42 -6.61
N ARG A 4 12.16 -3.49 -6.38
CA ARG A 4 11.96 -2.85 -5.07
C ARG A 4 10.50 -2.96 -4.66
N GLY A 5 10.26 -2.94 -3.36
CA GLY A 5 8.91 -2.97 -2.82
C GLY A 5 8.49 -1.59 -2.30
N ILE A 6 7.27 -1.19 -2.63
CA ILE A 6 6.66 0.02 -2.12
C ILE A 6 5.41 -0.37 -1.36
N ARG A 7 5.28 0.10 -0.13
CA ARG A 7 4.11 -0.18 0.71
C ARG A 7 3.18 1.01 0.77
N GLY A 8 1.89 0.70 0.88
CA GLY A 8 0.90 1.70 1.17
C GLY A 8 -0.21 1.11 2.02
N ALA A 9 -0.92 1.98 2.73
CA ALA A 9 -2.07 1.58 3.52
C ALA A 9 -3.07 2.72 3.63
N THR A 10 -4.34 2.35 3.73
CA THR A 10 -5.44 3.29 3.96
C THR A 10 -6.54 2.59 4.72
N THR A 11 -7.54 3.34 5.15
CA THR A 11 -8.69 2.78 5.83
C THR A 11 -9.97 3.23 5.17
N VAL A 12 -11.05 2.50 5.44
CA VAL A 12 -12.40 2.88 5.01
C VAL A 12 -13.32 2.96 6.24
N ASP A 13 -14.41 3.70 6.10
CA ASP A 13 -15.35 3.86 7.20
C ASP A 13 -16.37 2.72 7.28
N SER A 14 -16.64 2.07 6.15
CA SER A 14 -17.56 0.95 6.12
C SER A 14 -17.15 -0.08 5.07
N ASN A 15 -17.59 -1.32 5.26
CA ASN A 15 -17.33 -2.42 4.35
C ASN A 15 -18.34 -2.38 3.19
N THR A 16 -18.11 -1.50 2.24
CA THR A 16 -18.93 -1.40 1.02
C THR A 16 -18.03 -1.45 -0.20
N ARG A 17 -18.59 -1.91 -1.32
CA ARG A 17 -17.88 -1.96 -2.58
C ARG A 17 -17.34 -0.59 -2.97
N GLU A 18 -18.18 0.43 -2.86
CA GLU A 18 -17.84 1.80 -3.25
C GLU A 18 -16.67 2.35 -2.46
N GLU A 19 -16.69 2.17 -1.14
CA GLU A 19 -15.61 2.69 -0.30
C GLU A 19 -14.31 1.94 -0.50
N ILE A 20 -14.37 0.63 -0.68
CA ILE A 20 -13.17 -0.18 -0.93
C ILE A 20 -12.53 0.24 -2.24
N LEU A 21 -13.30 0.41 -3.30
CA LEU A 21 -12.77 0.79 -4.61
C LEU A 21 -12.23 2.22 -4.60
N GLU A 22 -12.95 3.14 -4.00
CA GLU A 22 -12.51 4.54 -3.93
C GLU A 22 -11.20 4.67 -3.14
N ALA A 23 -11.13 4.07 -1.97
CA ALA A 23 -9.94 4.13 -1.13
C ALA A 23 -8.73 3.46 -1.79
N THR A 24 -8.96 2.34 -2.45
CA THR A 24 -7.89 1.63 -3.18
C THR A 24 -7.37 2.48 -4.33
N ARG A 25 -8.26 3.09 -5.09
CA ARG A 25 -7.89 3.96 -6.21
C ARG A 25 -7.07 5.15 -5.73
N GLU A 26 -7.50 5.78 -4.64
CA GLU A 26 -6.78 6.90 -4.03
C GLU A 26 -5.38 6.49 -3.60
N LEU A 27 -5.26 5.35 -2.93
CA LEU A 27 -3.97 4.87 -2.44
C LEU A 27 -3.02 4.52 -3.58
N LEU A 28 -3.53 3.81 -4.58
CA LEU A 28 -2.72 3.42 -5.74
C LEU A 28 -2.22 4.64 -6.51
N SER A 29 -3.10 5.62 -6.73
CA SER A 29 -2.71 6.88 -7.38
C SER A 29 -1.64 7.63 -6.59
N ALA A 30 -1.79 7.68 -5.28
CA ALA A 30 -0.82 8.36 -4.41
C ALA A 30 0.57 7.70 -4.47
N ILE A 31 0.61 6.37 -4.50
CA ILE A 31 1.86 5.62 -4.64
C ILE A 31 2.53 5.95 -5.97
N VAL A 32 1.76 5.91 -7.05
CA VAL A 32 2.26 6.16 -8.40
C VAL A 32 2.80 7.58 -8.53
N GLU A 33 2.05 8.56 -8.06
CA GLU A 33 2.46 9.96 -8.15
C GLU A 33 3.68 10.28 -7.29
N ALA A 34 3.70 9.84 -6.05
CA ALA A 34 4.80 10.13 -5.13
C ALA A 34 6.11 9.52 -5.58
N ASN A 35 6.07 8.42 -6.30
CA ASN A 35 7.25 7.68 -6.73
C ASN A 35 7.51 7.79 -8.23
N GLU A 36 6.72 8.58 -8.95
CA GLU A 36 6.84 8.74 -10.40
C GLU A 36 6.94 7.40 -11.11
N ILE A 37 6.01 6.49 -10.79
CA ILE A 37 6.04 5.12 -11.27
C ILE A 37 5.70 5.04 -12.76
N ASN A 38 6.56 4.33 -13.50
CA ASN A 38 6.24 3.90 -14.85
C ASN A 38 5.56 2.53 -14.73
N ARG A 39 4.29 2.44 -15.14
CA ARG A 39 3.50 1.20 -15.02
C ARG A 39 4.16 0.01 -15.70
N ASP A 40 4.87 0.25 -16.79
CA ASP A 40 5.55 -0.83 -17.52
C ASP A 40 6.66 -1.48 -16.70
N HIS A 41 7.14 -0.82 -15.67
CA HIS A 41 8.17 -1.34 -14.78
C HIS A 41 7.61 -2.07 -13.55
N VAL A 42 6.31 -2.07 -13.37
CA VAL A 42 5.68 -2.75 -12.23
C VAL A 42 5.56 -4.24 -12.54
N ALA A 43 6.12 -5.06 -11.66
CA ALA A 43 6.12 -6.51 -11.82
C ALA A 43 4.83 -7.13 -11.28
N SER A 44 4.37 -6.66 -10.13
CA SER A 44 3.16 -7.18 -9.48
C SER A 44 2.66 -6.24 -8.41
N ILE A 45 1.39 -6.38 -8.05
CA ILE A 45 0.79 -5.65 -6.94
C ILE A 45 0.00 -6.64 -6.09
N VAL A 46 0.28 -6.66 -4.80
CA VAL A 46 -0.50 -7.42 -3.83
C VAL A 46 -1.36 -6.45 -3.05
N PHE A 47 -2.67 -6.69 -3.07
CA PHE A 47 -3.64 -5.96 -2.25
C PHE A 47 -4.00 -6.83 -1.07
N SER A 48 -3.99 -6.28 0.12
CA SER A 48 -4.45 -7.01 1.29
C SER A 48 -5.46 -6.18 2.06
N THR A 49 -6.37 -6.86 2.74
CA THR A 49 -7.35 -6.19 3.59
C THR A 49 -7.41 -6.90 4.92
N THR A 50 -7.82 -6.16 5.95
CA THR A 50 -8.23 -6.78 7.19
C THR A 50 -9.46 -7.66 6.94
N VAL A 51 -9.69 -8.66 7.79
CA VAL A 51 -10.74 -9.67 7.56
C VAL A 51 -12.16 -9.10 7.57
N ASP A 52 -12.33 -7.89 8.12
CA ASP A 52 -13.62 -7.19 8.17
C ASP A 52 -14.02 -6.54 6.85
N LEU A 53 -13.15 -6.58 5.84
CA LEU A 53 -13.42 -6.05 4.50
C LEU A 53 -13.56 -7.20 3.51
N ASN A 54 -14.78 -7.42 3.04
CA ASN A 54 -15.06 -8.50 2.09
C ASN A 54 -16.14 -8.13 1.05
N ALA A 55 -16.49 -6.85 0.96
CA ALA A 55 -17.54 -6.43 0.04
C ALA A 55 -17.08 -6.42 -1.42
N GLU A 56 -15.78 -6.31 -1.67
CA GLU A 56 -15.22 -6.33 -3.03
C GLU A 56 -13.73 -6.60 -2.98
N PHE A 57 -13.18 -7.07 -4.09
CA PHE A 57 -11.73 -7.20 -4.26
C PHE A 57 -11.13 -5.83 -4.56
N PRO A 58 -10.14 -5.37 -3.78
CA PRO A 58 -9.47 -4.09 -4.07
C PRO A 58 -8.87 -4.04 -5.49
N ALA A 59 -8.39 -5.17 -6.00
CA ALA A 59 -7.80 -5.24 -7.34
C ALA A 59 -8.76 -4.80 -8.45
N VAL A 60 -10.06 -4.83 -8.21
CA VAL A 60 -11.05 -4.33 -9.19
C VAL A 60 -10.80 -2.85 -9.49
N ALA A 61 -10.44 -2.06 -8.48
CA ALA A 61 -10.13 -0.64 -8.69
C ALA A 61 -8.93 -0.46 -9.63
N ALA A 62 -7.92 -1.31 -9.48
CA ALA A 62 -6.75 -1.25 -10.36
C ALA A 62 -7.11 -1.65 -11.79
N ARG A 63 -7.89 -2.71 -11.97
CA ARG A 63 -8.32 -3.15 -13.31
C ARG A 63 -9.13 -2.08 -13.99
N GLU A 64 -10.04 -1.43 -13.28
CA GLU A 64 -10.86 -0.35 -13.83
C GLU A 64 -10.00 0.86 -14.23
N ASP A 65 -8.85 1.02 -13.61
CA ASP A 65 -7.92 2.11 -13.90
C ASP A 65 -6.82 1.70 -14.90
N GLY A 66 -7.04 0.61 -15.62
CA GLY A 66 -6.15 0.19 -16.71
C GLY A 66 -4.97 -0.69 -16.35
N TRP A 67 -4.88 -1.15 -15.10
CA TRP A 67 -3.82 -2.08 -14.68
C TRP A 67 -4.19 -3.51 -15.07
N THR A 68 -4.16 -3.81 -16.37
CA THR A 68 -4.65 -5.08 -16.90
C THR A 68 -3.56 -6.09 -17.26
N ASP A 69 -2.34 -5.63 -17.50
CA ASP A 69 -1.23 -6.49 -17.94
C ASP A 69 -0.29 -6.87 -16.81
N ILE A 70 -0.66 -6.59 -15.58
CA ILE A 70 0.19 -6.78 -14.41
C ILE A 70 -0.44 -7.82 -13.50
N ALA A 71 0.40 -8.66 -12.89
CA ALA A 71 -0.08 -9.65 -11.93
C ALA A 71 -0.62 -8.95 -10.68
N LEU A 72 -1.90 -9.16 -10.39
CA LEU A 72 -2.58 -8.61 -9.22
C LEU A 72 -3.07 -9.76 -8.35
N SER A 73 -2.93 -9.62 -7.04
CA SER A 73 -3.39 -10.60 -6.07
C SER A 73 -4.07 -9.91 -4.90
N CYS A 74 -5.13 -10.53 -4.38
CA CYS A 74 -5.83 -10.04 -3.20
C CYS A 74 -5.76 -11.09 -2.09
N VAL A 75 -5.38 -10.67 -0.90
CA VAL A 75 -5.26 -11.55 0.27
C VAL A 75 -5.83 -10.86 1.50
N HIS A 76 -6.09 -11.62 2.56
CA HIS A 76 -6.39 -11.05 3.86
C HIS A 76 -5.13 -10.93 4.70
N GLU A 77 -5.09 -9.88 5.53
CA GLU A 77 -4.02 -9.70 6.50
C GLU A 77 -4.15 -10.67 7.67
N MET A 78 -3.03 -10.91 8.35
CA MET A 78 -3.06 -11.64 9.61
C MET A 78 -3.97 -10.90 10.58
N ASN A 79 -4.90 -11.64 11.18
CA ASN A 79 -5.89 -11.07 12.08
C ASN A 79 -5.34 -10.99 13.51
N VAL A 80 -4.39 -10.09 13.72
CA VAL A 80 -3.78 -9.90 15.04
C VAL A 80 -4.69 -9.04 15.91
N PRO A 81 -5.01 -9.48 17.13
CA PRO A 81 -5.85 -8.68 18.03
C PRO A 81 -5.26 -7.28 18.25
N GLY A 82 -6.10 -6.26 18.17
CA GLY A 82 -5.68 -4.88 18.37
C GLY A 82 -5.11 -4.21 17.12
N ALA A 83 -4.98 -4.93 16.01
CA ALA A 83 -4.54 -4.34 14.76
C ALA A 83 -5.57 -3.35 14.21
N LEU A 84 -5.10 -2.43 13.38
CA LEU A 84 -5.96 -1.42 12.76
C LEU A 84 -7.06 -2.09 11.94
N ALA A 85 -8.32 -1.71 12.20
CA ALA A 85 -9.48 -2.27 11.51
C ALA A 85 -9.74 -1.57 10.18
N ARG A 86 -10.50 -2.22 9.31
CA ARG A 86 -10.96 -1.70 8.03
C ARG A 86 -9.82 -1.08 7.22
N CYS A 87 -8.72 -1.83 7.16
CA CYS A 87 -7.48 -1.39 6.53
C CYS A 87 -7.28 -2.09 5.19
N ILE A 88 -6.87 -1.32 4.19
CA ILE A 88 -6.47 -1.81 2.87
C ILE A 88 -4.98 -1.50 2.73
N ARG A 89 -4.20 -2.48 2.29
CA ARG A 89 -2.77 -2.31 2.06
C ARG A 89 -2.42 -2.67 0.63
N ILE A 90 -1.37 -2.02 0.14
CA ILE A 90 -0.78 -2.32 -1.17
C ILE A 90 0.69 -2.62 -0.95
N LEU A 91 1.17 -3.67 -1.61
CA LEU A 91 2.59 -3.95 -1.75
C LEU A 91 2.86 -4.03 -3.24
N MET A 92 3.56 -3.03 -3.76
CA MET A 92 3.90 -2.95 -5.18
C MET A 92 5.35 -3.35 -5.38
N HIS A 93 5.59 -4.23 -6.34
CA HIS A 93 6.94 -4.61 -6.74
C HIS A 93 7.26 -3.93 -8.08
N VAL A 94 8.28 -3.09 -8.08
CA VAL A 94 8.63 -2.28 -9.25
C VAL A 94 10.13 -2.39 -9.53
N ASN A 95 10.46 -2.49 -10.80
CA ASN A 95 11.85 -2.44 -11.23
C ASN A 95 12.28 -0.98 -11.36
N THR A 96 13.35 -0.62 -10.69
CA THR A 96 13.80 0.76 -10.64
C THR A 96 15.29 0.85 -10.34
N GLU A 97 15.90 1.96 -10.73
CA GLU A 97 17.27 2.28 -10.37
C GLU A 97 17.37 2.90 -8.98
N ARG A 98 16.24 3.29 -8.40
CA ARG A 98 16.22 3.93 -7.09
C ARG A 98 16.53 2.94 -5.99
N SER A 99 17.21 3.43 -4.94
CA SER A 99 17.44 2.66 -3.73
C SER A 99 16.16 2.60 -2.89
N PRO A 100 16.07 1.66 -1.93
CA PRO A 100 14.90 1.63 -1.04
C PRO A 100 14.65 2.94 -0.30
N ARG A 101 15.71 3.70 0.01
CA ARG A 101 15.58 4.98 0.74
C ARG A 101 14.96 6.08 -0.10
N GLU A 102 15.04 5.96 -1.42
CA GLU A 102 14.49 6.95 -2.35
C GLU A 102 13.01 6.71 -2.63
N LEU A 103 12.47 5.58 -2.22
CA LEU A 103 11.08 5.22 -2.43
C LEU A 103 10.23 5.68 -1.26
N GLN A 104 9.04 6.19 -1.57
CA GLN A 104 8.12 6.70 -0.56
C GLN A 104 6.98 5.72 -0.33
N HIS A 105 6.84 5.27 0.90
CA HIS A 105 5.70 4.48 1.34
C HIS A 105 4.58 5.44 1.71
N ILE A 106 3.34 5.09 1.35
CA ILE A 106 2.21 6.01 1.45
C ILE A 106 1.18 5.50 2.46
N TYR A 107 0.84 6.34 3.41
CA TYR A 107 -0.16 6.02 4.44
C TYR A 107 -1.20 7.12 4.47
N LEU A 108 -2.46 6.75 4.19
CA LEU A 108 -3.58 7.68 4.07
C LEU A 108 -4.63 7.42 5.13
N ARG A 109 -5.48 8.42 5.38
CA ARG A 109 -6.62 8.33 6.29
C ARG A 109 -6.19 7.76 7.65
N GLY A 110 -6.93 6.79 8.20
CA GLY A 110 -6.62 6.17 9.49
C GLY A 110 -5.33 5.38 9.54
N ALA A 111 -4.77 5.02 8.40
CA ALA A 111 -3.49 4.32 8.35
C ALA A 111 -2.28 5.22 8.63
N ARG A 112 -2.48 6.53 8.75
CA ARG A 112 -1.40 7.46 9.10
C ARG A 112 -0.75 7.14 10.44
N ARG A 113 -1.48 6.50 11.34
CA ARG A 113 -0.90 6.09 12.62
C ARG A 113 0.19 5.03 12.44
N LEU A 114 0.11 4.22 11.39
CA LEU A 114 1.16 3.26 11.05
C LEU A 114 2.43 3.99 10.59
N ARG A 115 2.25 5.08 9.85
CA ARG A 115 3.37 5.92 9.45
C ARG A 115 4.06 6.55 10.66
N SER A 116 3.30 7.02 11.65
CA SER A 116 3.85 7.59 12.86
C SER A 116 4.73 6.57 13.58
N ASP A 117 4.25 5.34 13.72
CA ASP A 117 5.03 4.26 14.33
C ASP A 117 6.34 4.02 13.58
N LEU A 118 6.29 4.01 12.25
CA LEU A 118 7.48 3.82 11.42
C LEU A 118 8.46 4.99 11.56
N VAL A 119 7.97 6.21 11.59
CA VAL A 119 8.81 7.40 11.77
C VAL A 119 9.52 7.33 13.12
N GLU A 120 8.82 6.99 14.18
CA GLU A 120 9.41 6.83 15.51
C GLU A 120 10.52 5.78 15.52
N ARG A 121 10.29 4.64 14.88
CA ARG A 121 11.29 3.57 14.78
C ARG A 121 12.52 4.05 14.01
N GLN A 122 12.34 4.76 12.93
CA GLN A 122 13.44 5.28 12.12
C GLN A 122 14.24 6.32 12.88
N GLU A 123 13.59 7.21 13.59
CA GLU A 123 14.25 8.21 14.42
C GLU A 123 15.04 7.56 15.53
N THR A 124 14.48 6.57 16.21
CA THR A 124 15.17 5.84 17.26
C THR A 124 16.37 5.10 16.70
N ALA A 125 16.24 4.44 15.57
CA ALA A 125 17.34 3.73 14.93
C ALA A 125 18.44 4.71 14.48
N ALA A 126 18.07 5.83 13.89
CA ALA A 126 19.03 6.85 13.47
C ALA A 126 19.71 7.51 14.66
N GLY A 127 18.96 7.79 15.71
CA GLY A 127 19.51 8.36 16.94
C GLY A 127 20.35 7.38 17.71
N GLY A 128 19.88 6.15 17.86
CA GLY A 128 20.59 5.09 18.55
C GLY A 128 21.79 4.59 17.76
N GLY A 129 21.60 4.48 16.49
CA GLY A 129 22.65 4.08 15.58
C GLY A 129 23.56 5.22 15.24
N SER A 130 23.14 6.41 15.45
CA SER A 130 23.92 7.58 15.12
C SER A 130 24.96 7.25 14.15
N SER A 131 24.53 6.29 13.71
CA SER A 131 25.39 5.57 12.90
C SER A 131 25.03 5.95 11.54
#